data_ae7cefc95c4a97a1449c43dbc664e04f
#
_entry.id   ae7cefc95c4a97a1449c43dbc664e04f
#
_cell.length_a   1.000
_cell.length_b   1.000
_cell.length_c   1.000
_cell.angle_alpha   90.00
_cell.angle_beta   90.00
_cell.angle_gamma   90.00
#
_symmetry.space_group_name_H-M   'P 1'
#
loop_
_entity.id
_entity.type
_entity.pdbx_description
1 polymer ?
#
loop_
_entity_poly.entity_id
_entity_poly.type
_entity_poly.pdbx_seq_one_letter_code
_entity_poly.pdbx_strand_id
1 'polypeptide(L)'
;MFAIPKLLRMTVARGVACLAILWLAACEPIPMSQGAIGAAPARDAVPVALLVPHGTSNAQEQQLARDLENAARMAVADLSGVEIDLRVYGTAGQASQAREAALNAAEDGARIIIGPLHAESANAVAVAVASRDLNVLTFSNNPTIAGGNLFVLGQTFQNTANRLAGYAVGQDVSRIVAVYSDNLAGRLGRTAIDQAVARNGGTLAGSVAYEFSQEGVLDAVPSIRDTVETESADAIFLTSTTAGALPLFSQMLPENGLGPDRLQYIGLARWDTPPQTLQLPGVQGGWFAMPDPNRSARFQSRFQSAHGSTPHPLAGLAYDGIAAVGALVKSGQGLGRAGLTQSAGFKGVNGVFRLRPDGTNERGLAVATIENEAVRILSPAPQGFGGAGF
;
A
#
# COMPACT_ATOMS: atom_id res chain seq x y z
N MET A 1 -45.05 21.78 -86.60
CA MET A 1 -43.98 22.76 -86.68
C MET A 1 -44.55 24.10 -86.21
N PHE A 2 -44.54 24.33 -84.88
CA PHE A 2 -45.04 25.57 -84.27
C PHE A 2 -43.85 26.34 -83.69
N ALA A 3 -43.62 27.53 -84.27
CA ALA A 3 -42.54 28.43 -83.81
C ALA A 3 -42.99 29.19 -82.56
N ILE A 4 -42.29 29.08 -81.51
CA ILE A 4 -42.48 29.81 -80.23
C ILE A 4 -41.99 31.25 -80.45
N PRO A 5 -42.83 32.27 -80.19
CA PRO A 5 -42.46 33.65 -80.43
C PRO A 5 -41.30 34.11 -79.52
N LYS A 6 -40.38 34.89 -80.08
CA LYS A 6 -39.16 35.40 -79.43
C LYS A 6 -39.36 36.10 -78.06
N LEU A 7 -40.55 36.66 -77.82
CA LEU A 7 -40.90 37.35 -76.57
C LEU A 7 -40.97 36.39 -75.33
N LEU A 8 -41.36 35.12 -75.52
CA LEU A 8 -41.52 34.17 -74.46
C LEU A 8 -40.13 33.65 -73.97
N ARG A 9 -39.13 33.68 -74.86
CA ARG A 9 -37.76 33.26 -74.49
C ARG A 9 -37.03 34.28 -73.58
N MET A 10 -37.34 35.58 -73.73
CA MET A 10 -36.69 36.62 -72.90
C MET A 10 -37.27 36.68 -71.50
N THR A 11 -38.51 36.37 -71.29
CA THR A 11 -39.14 36.35 -69.94
C THR A 11 -38.72 35.12 -69.13
N VAL A 12 -38.56 33.96 -69.79
CA VAL A 12 -38.07 32.75 -69.12
C VAL A 12 -36.60 32.89 -68.75
N ALA A 13 -35.77 33.49 -69.62
CA ALA A 13 -34.36 33.73 -69.34
C ALA A 13 -34.11 34.71 -68.15
N ARG A 14 -34.97 35.75 -68.03
CA ARG A 14 -34.92 36.71 -66.95
C ARG A 14 -35.42 36.10 -65.60
N GLY A 15 -36.44 35.21 -65.63
CA GLY A 15 -36.94 34.53 -64.47
C GLY A 15 -35.93 33.53 -63.90
N VAL A 16 -35.23 32.80 -64.77
CA VAL A 16 -34.16 31.85 -64.31
C VAL A 16 -32.93 32.58 -63.77
N ALA A 17 -32.59 33.75 -64.36
CA ALA A 17 -31.49 34.56 -63.85
C ALA A 17 -31.78 35.16 -62.44
N CYS A 18 -33.03 35.60 -62.19
CA CYS A 18 -33.43 36.09 -60.88
C CYS A 18 -33.52 34.96 -59.83
N LEU A 19 -33.97 33.75 -60.20
CA LEU A 19 -33.93 32.59 -59.25
C LEU A 19 -32.54 32.12 -58.99
N ALA A 20 -31.60 32.17 -59.91
CA ALA A 20 -30.21 31.81 -59.70
C ALA A 20 -29.48 32.80 -58.79
N ILE A 21 -29.85 34.08 -58.82
CA ILE A 21 -29.26 35.08 -57.89
C ILE A 21 -29.81 34.94 -56.47
N LEU A 22 -31.06 34.50 -56.29
CA LEU A 22 -31.63 34.21 -54.97
C LEU A 22 -31.03 32.95 -54.32
N TRP A 23 -30.52 32.00 -55.09
CA TRP A 23 -29.84 30.81 -54.56
C TRP A 23 -28.37 31.04 -54.17
N LEU A 24 -27.72 32.07 -54.63
CA LEU A 24 -26.39 32.46 -54.34
C LEU A 24 -26.28 33.31 -53.00
N ALA A 25 -27.40 33.89 -52.57
CA ALA A 25 -27.48 34.67 -51.35
C ALA A 25 -27.76 33.80 -50.09
N ALA A 26 -27.96 32.46 -50.21
CA ALA A 26 -28.24 31.55 -49.11
C ALA A 26 -27.03 30.76 -48.62
N CYS A 27 -25.82 31.09 -49.09
CA CYS A 27 -24.56 30.53 -48.58
C CYS A 27 -23.70 31.62 -47.96
N GLU A 28 -24.25 32.42 -47.05
CA GLU A 28 -23.40 32.95 -45.99
C GLU A 28 -23.10 31.78 -45.04
N PRO A 29 -21.82 31.44 -44.77
CA PRO A 29 -21.52 30.53 -43.68
C PRO A 29 -22.03 31.25 -42.44
N ILE A 30 -23.04 30.65 -41.79
CA ILE A 30 -23.32 30.94 -40.39
C ILE A 30 -21.96 30.87 -39.70
N PRO A 31 -21.45 31.95 -39.06
CA PRO A 31 -20.31 31.78 -38.20
C PRO A 31 -20.79 30.75 -37.14
N MET A 32 -20.39 29.49 -37.33
CA MET A 32 -20.35 28.63 -36.20
C MET A 32 -19.38 29.37 -35.25
N SER A 33 -19.97 30.08 -34.27
CA SER A 33 -19.23 30.29 -33.05
C SER A 33 -18.70 28.89 -32.77
N GLN A 34 -17.42 28.67 -32.99
CA GLN A 34 -16.72 27.67 -32.26
C GLN A 34 -17.02 28.06 -30.82
N GLY A 35 -18.15 27.52 -30.30
CA GLY A 35 -18.28 27.35 -28.90
C GLY A 35 -16.98 26.65 -28.57
N ALA A 36 -16.07 27.39 -27.99
CA ALA A 36 -14.95 26.80 -27.31
C ALA A 36 -15.59 25.63 -26.57
N ILE A 37 -15.29 24.41 -27.04
CA ILE A 37 -15.42 23.26 -26.16
C ILE A 37 -14.63 23.74 -24.99
N GLY A 38 -15.35 24.25 -23.96
CA GLY A 38 -14.73 24.80 -22.80
C GLY A 38 -13.84 23.69 -22.32
N ALA A 39 -12.54 23.85 -22.51
CA ALA A 39 -11.58 23.06 -21.79
C ALA A 39 -12.10 23.15 -20.36
N ALA A 40 -12.56 22.04 -19.81
CA ALA A 40 -12.96 22.00 -18.41
C ALA A 40 -11.86 22.75 -17.68
N PRO A 41 -12.17 23.75 -16.85
CA PRO A 41 -11.16 24.61 -16.27
C PRO A 41 -10.07 23.69 -15.75
N ALA A 42 -8.83 23.92 -16.19
CA ALA A 42 -7.69 23.13 -15.75
C ALA A 42 -7.80 23.15 -14.23
N ARG A 43 -8.11 22.00 -13.63
CA ARG A 43 -8.16 21.90 -12.16
C ARG A 43 -6.76 22.25 -11.73
N ASP A 44 -6.61 23.26 -10.88
CA ASP A 44 -5.30 23.61 -10.34
C ASP A 44 -4.65 22.34 -9.77
N ALA A 45 -3.40 22.13 -10.13
CA ALA A 45 -2.65 20.97 -9.66
C ALA A 45 -2.67 20.93 -8.13
N VAL A 46 -2.99 19.78 -7.55
CA VAL A 46 -3.08 19.62 -6.10
C VAL A 46 -1.67 19.47 -5.52
N PRO A 47 -1.20 20.43 -4.66
CA PRO A 47 0.10 20.33 -4.04
C PRO A 47 0.13 19.19 -3.02
N VAL A 48 1.03 18.23 -3.22
CA VAL A 48 1.27 17.08 -2.36
C VAL A 48 2.73 17.08 -1.92
N ALA A 49 2.97 17.08 -0.61
CA ALA A 49 4.31 16.98 -0.07
C ALA A 49 4.71 15.51 0.12
N LEU A 50 5.88 15.14 -0.38
CA LEU A 50 6.51 13.85 -0.17
C LEU A 50 7.73 14.02 0.73
N LEU A 51 7.66 13.48 1.94
CA LEU A 51 8.74 13.54 2.93
C LEU A 51 9.51 12.21 2.92
N VAL A 52 10.76 12.25 2.50
CA VAL A 52 11.64 11.06 2.38
C VAL A 52 12.99 11.31 3.05
N PRO A 53 13.73 10.27 3.46
CA PRO A 53 14.99 10.44 4.20
C PRO A 53 16.17 10.88 3.34
N HIS A 54 15.95 11.71 2.30
CA HIS A 54 17.04 12.37 1.59
C HIS A 54 17.89 13.21 2.56
N GLY A 55 19.20 13.16 2.37
CA GLY A 55 20.17 13.86 3.24
C GLY A 55 20.67 13.01 4.42
N THR A 56 20.18 11.77 4.61
CA THR A 56 20.75 10.84 5.58
C THR A 56 22.15 10.40 5.20
N SER A 57 23.00 10.10 6.17
CA SER A 57 24.33 9.51 5.94
C SER A 57 24.29 8.00 5.66
N ASN A 58 23.16 7.35 5.90
CA ASN A 58 22.97 5.92 5.66
C ASN A 58 22.69 5.64 4.18
N ALA A 59 23.59 4.93 3.51
CA ALA A 59 23.49 4.64 2.08
C ALA A 59 22.25 3.82 1.69
N GLN A 60 21.80 2.91 2.56
CA GLN A 60 20.59 2.11 2.32
C GLN A 60 19.34 2.97 2.41
N GLU A 61 19.26 3.87 3.39
CA GLU A 61 18.15 4.82 3.50
C GLU A 61 18.16 5.85 2.35
N GLN A 62 19.34 6.28 1.90
CA GLN A 62 19.47 7.12 0.70
C GLN A 62 18.90 6.43 -0.55
N GLN A 63 19.16 5.11 -0.70
CA GLN A 63 18.59 4.36 -1.80
C GLN A 63 17.06 4.24 -1.63
N LEU A 64 16.58 3.92 -0.43
CA LEU A 64 15.15 3.87 -0.14
C LEU A 64 14.47 5.23 -0.42
N ALA A 65 15.10 6.35 -0.07
CA ALA A 65 14.57 7.68 -0.35
C ALA A 65 14.37 7.90 -1.85
N ARG A 66 15.37 7.54 -2.67
CA ARG A 66 15.25 7.60 -4.14
C ARG A 66 14.14 6.69 -4.68
N ASP A 67 14.03 5.48 -4.15
CA ASP A 67 13.02 4.53 -4.60
C ASP A 67 11.60 4.98 -4.24
N LEU A 68 11.40 5.57 -3.05
CA LEU A 68 10.13 6.18 -2.64
C LEU A 68 9.75 7.34 -3.56
N GLU A 69 10.68 8.25 -3.86
CA GLU A 69 10.45 9.37 -4.78
C GLU A 69 10.11 8.87 -6.19
N ASN A 70 10.88 7.94 -6.74
CA ASN A 70 10.66 7.37 -8.06
C ASN A 70 9.28 6.69 -8.15
N ALA A 71 8.89 5.94 -7.12
CA ALA A 71 7.58 5.30 -7.05
C ALA A 71 6.43 6.33 -6.99
N ALA A 72 6.60 7.42 -6.22
CA ALA A 72 5.63 8.50 -6.16
C ALA A 72 5.48 9.19 -7.53
N ARG A 73 6.58 9.49 -8.22
CA ARG A 73 6.57 10.08 -9.57
C ARG A 73 5.94 9.16 -10.60
N MET A 74 6.17 7.84 -10.51
CA MET A 74 5.48 6.85 -11.36
C MET A 74 3.97 6.89 -11.12
N ALA A 75 3.54 6.98 -9.87
CA ALA A 75 2.11 7.07 -9.54
C ALA A 75 1.49 8.35 -10.10
N VAL A 76 2.15 9.51 -9.99
CA VAL A 76 1.69 10.77 -10.59
C VAL A 76 1.52 10.62 -12.11
N ALA A 77 2.49 10.00 -12.80
CA ALA A 77 2.44 9.78 -14.23
C ALA A 77 1.29 8.83 -14.66
N ASP A 78 0.87 7.93 -13.80
CA ASP A 78 -0.25 7.00 -14.05
C ASP A 78 -1.64 7.63 -13.82
N LEU A 79 -1.70 8.81 -13.20
CA LEU A 79 -2.97 9.47 -12.94
C LEU A 79 -3.57 10.04 -14.25
N SER A 80 -4.86 9.87 -14.42
CA SER A 80 -5.60 10.41 -15.55
C SER A 80 -6.75 11.31 -15.08
N GLY A 81 -6.78 12.55 -15.59
CA GLY A 81 -7.82 13.54 -15.26
C GLY A 81 -7.66 14.17 -13.86
N VAL A 82 -6.44 14.07 -13.29
CA VAL A 82 -6.02 14.69 -12.02
C VAL A 82 -4.60 15.18 -12.21
N GLU A 83 -4.33 16.42 -11.80
CA GLU A 83 -2.99 16.96 -11.74
C GLU A 83 -2.52 17.05 -10.30
N ILE A 84 -1.34 16.49 -10.01
CA ILE A 84 -0.68 16.55 -8.71
C ILE A 84 0.65 17.29 -8.88
N ASP A 85 0.82 18.36 -8.09
CA ASP A 85 2.09 19.05 -7.91
C ASP A 85 2.86 18.36 -6.77
N LEU A 86 3.70 17.40 -7.14
CA LEU A 86 4.48 16.60 -6.17
C LEU A 86 5.77 17.33 -5.79
N ARG A 87 5.84 17.78 -4.54
CA ARG A 87 7.01 18.46 -3.97
C ARG A 87 7.72 17.55 -2.97
N VAL A 88 9.03 17.38 -3.15
CA VAL A 88 9.83 16.44 -2.36
C VAL A 88 10.66 17.20 -1.32
N TYR A 89 10.61 16.73 -0.08
CA TYR A 89 11.31 17.33 1.06
C TYR A 89 12.16 16.27 1.75
N GLY A 90 13.44 16.62 1.97
CA GLY A 90 14.38 15.75 2.68
C GLY A 90 14.20 15.84 4.20
N THR A 91 14.23 14.69 4.86
CA THR A 91 14.12 14.61 6.34
C THR A 91 15.40 14.14 7.00
N ALA A 92 16.41 13.74 6.23
CA ALA A 92 17.65 13.11 6.69
C ALA A 92 17.45 11.95 7.70
N GLY A 93 16.24 11.40 7.76
CA GLY A 93 15.85 10.39 8.75
C GLY A 93 15.67 10.94 10.18
N GLN A 94 15.71 12.27 10.38
CA GLN A 94 15.69 12.92 11.68
C GLN A 94 14.34 13.61 11.96
N ALA A 95 13.84 13.45 13.19
CA ALA A 95 12.55 14.03 13.59
C ALA A 95 12.51 15.57 13.52
N SER A 96 13.61 16.24 13.88
CA SER A 96 13.71 17.72 13.80
C SER A 96 13.63 18.22 12.36
N GLN A 97 14.39 17.60 11.44
CA GLN A 97 14.37 17.96 10.03
C GLN A 97 13.03 17.61 9.36
N ALA A 98 12.44 16.48 9.73
CA ALA A 98 11.11 16.11 9.25
C ALA A 98 10.04 17.15 9.67
N ARG A 99 10.13 17.65 10.91
CA ARG A 99 9.26 18.72 11.40
C ARG A 99 9.42 20.02 10.59
N GLU A 100 10.65 20.44 10.33
CA GLU A 100 10.92 21.65 9.53
C GLU A 100 10.43 21.48 8.08
N ALA A 101 10.72 20.32 7.47
CA ALA A 101 10.24 19.97 6.13
C ALA A 101 8.71 20.03 6.03
N ALA A 102 8.00 19.56 7.05
CA ALA A 102 6.53 19.62 7.10
C ALA A 102 5.98 21.04 7.23
N LEU A 103 6.63 21.91 8.02
CA LEU A 103 6.27 23.32 8.13
C LEU A 103 6.47 24.05 6.80
N ASN A 104 7.62 23.85 6.15
CA ASN A 104 7.90 24.41 4.82
C ASN A 104 6.88 23.92 3.79
N ALA A 105 6.58 22.62 3.78
CA ALA A 105 5.56 22.06 2.91
C ALA A 105 4.17 22.70 3.12
N ALA A 106 3.80 22.96 4.38
CA ALA A 106 2.56 23.63 4.70
C ALA A 106 2.55 25.12 4.26
N GLU A 107 3.67 25.82 4.37
CA GLU A 107 3.84 27.19 3.88
C GLU A 107 3.80 27.26 2.35
N ASP A 108 4.36 26.26 1.68
CA ASP A 108 4.28 26.07 0.23
C ASP A 108 2.88 25.67 -0.26
N GLY A 109 1.91 25.51 0.64
CA GLY A 109 0.51 25.23 0.31
C GLY A 109 0.17 23.77 0.09
N ALA A 110 0.96 22.82 0.60
CA ALA A 110 0.63 21.39 0.56
C ALA A 110 -0.76 21.13 1.14
N ARG A 111 -1.51 20.23 0.50
CA ARG A 111 -2.87 19.84 0.92
C ARG A 111 -2.88 18.52 1.68
N ILE A 112 -1.80 17.74 1.57
CA ILE A 112 -1.58 16.48 2.27
C ILE A 112 -0.08 16.18 2.27
N ILE A 113 0.37 15.43 3.28
CA ILE A 113 1.75 14.97 3.40
C ILE A 113 1.79 13.45 3.26
N ILE A 114 2.67 12.93 2.40
CA ILE A 114 2.99 11.51 2.24
C ILE A 114 4.40 11.27 2.78
N GLY A 115 4.56 10.28 3.64
CA GLY A 115 5.73 10.11 4.49
C GLY A 115 5.53 10.80 5.86
N PRO A 116 6.57 10.90 6.68
CA PRO A 116 7.90 10.33 6.50
C PRO A 116 8.00 8.82 6.82
N LEU A 117 9.25 8.31 6.82
CA LEU A 117 9.52 6.87 7.01
C LEU A 117 9.44 6.44 8.49
N HIS A 118 10.15 7.15 9.37
CA HIS A 118 10.34 6.75 10.76
C HIS A 118 9.18 7.22 11.66
N ALA A 119 8.83 6.42 12.66
CA ALA A 119 7.72 6.70 13.58
C ALA A 119 7.91 8.02 14.36
N GLU A 120 9.12 8.29 14.86
CA GLU A 120 9.43 9.53 15.58
C GLU A 120 9.29 10.75 14.67
N SER A 121 9.81 10.66 13.43
CA SER A 121 9.65 11.71 12.42
C SER A 121 8.19 11.93 12.07
N ALA A 122 7.41 10.85 11.92
CA ALA A 122 5.99 10.94 11.61
C ALA A 122 5.18 11.62 12.72
N ASN A 123 5.48 11.31 13.98
CA ASN A 123 4.86 11.98 15.12
C ASN A 123 5.23 13.47 15.16
N ALA A 124 6.50 13.80 14.96
CA ALA A 124 6.96 15.21 14.94
C ALA A 124 6.29 16.01 13.80
N VAL A 125 6.13 15.42 12.62
CA VAL A 125 5.42 16.00 11.47
C VAL A 125 3.95 16.23 11.80
N ALA A 126 3.25 15.21 12.30
CA ALA A 126 1.83 15.27 12.57
C ALA A 126 1.50 16.37 13.60
N VAL A 127 2.28 16.46 14.69
CA VAL A 127 2.15 17.52 15.70
C VAL A 127 2.40 18.91 15.10
N ALA A 128 3.42 19.06 14.25
CA ALA A 128 3.79 20.34 13.67
C ALA A 128 2.69 20.93 12.75
N VAL A 129 1.94 20.07 12.05
CA VAL A 129 0.93 20.52 11.09
C VAL A 129 -0.52 20.32 11.56
N ALA A 130 -0.73 19.88 12.81
CA ALA A 130 -2.07 19.57 13.34
C ALA A 130 -3.03 20.79 13.28
N SER A 131 -2.53 21.99 13.53
CA SER A 131 -3.32 23.24 13.48
C SER A 131 -3.59 23.75 12.05
N ARG A 132 -3.05 23.10 11.03
CA ARG A 132 -3.16 23.50 9.62
C ARG A 132 -4.09 22.59 8.82
N ASP A 133 -4.85 21.71 9.45
CA ASP A 133 -5.75 20.71 8.85
C ASP A 133 -5.07 19.81 7.80
N LEU A 134 -3.76 19.57 7.95
CA LEU A 134 -3.00 18.69 7.08
C LEU A 134 -2.98 17.27 7.63
N ASN A 135 -3.42 16.33 6.83
CA ASN A 135 -3.26 14.91 7.12
C ASN A 135 -1.89 14.38 6.66
N VAL A 136 -1.36 13.43 7.42
CA VAL A 136 -0.06 12.81 7.21
C VAL A 136 -0.25 11.31 6.97
N LEU A 137 0.19 10.81 5.82
CA LEU A 137 0.17 9.40 5.46
C LEU A 137 1.59 8.83 5.58
N THR A 138 1.97 8.38 6.78
CA THR A 138 3.34 7.92 7.06
C THR A 138 3.64 6.54 6.47
N PHE A 139 4.89 6.31 6.04
CA PHE A 139 5.38 4.98 5.63
C PHE A 139 5.69 4.06 6.81
N SER A 140 5.65 4.58 8.03
CA SER A 140 5.84 3.76 9.24
C SER A 140 4.80 2.63 9.32
N ASN A 141 5.20 1.51 9.89
CA ASN A 141 4.33 0.39 10.24
C ASN A 141 3.96 0.34 11.73
N ASN A 142 4.37 1.34 12.50
CA ASN A 142 4.08 1.42 13.94
C ASN A 142 2.66 1.95 14.18
N PRO A 143 1.70 1.13 14.63
CA PRO A 143 0.33 1.58 14.86
C PRO A 143 0.17 2.47 16.09
N THR A 144 1.16 2.53 17.01
CA THR A 144 1.05 3.29 18.25
C THR A 144 1.11 4.80 18.06
N ILE A 145 1.59 5.27 16.88
CA ILE A 145 1.63 6.68 16.51
C ILE A 145 0.37 7.14 15.76
N ALA A 146 -0.51 6.19 15.38
CA ALA A 146 -1.72 6.48 14.62
C ALA A 146 -2.73 7.31 15.43
N GLY A 147 -3.45 8.18 14.75
CA GLY A 147 -4.50 9.00 15.36
C GLY A 147 -4.40 10.49 15.01
N GLY A 148 -5.38 11.28 15.43
CA GLY A 148 -5.41 12.68 15.04
C GLY A 148 -5.38 12.84 13.52
N ASN A 149 -4.40 13.57 13.00
CA ASN A 149 -4.15 13.78 11.57
C ASN A 149 -3.12 12.79 10.99
N LEU A 150 -2.66 11.77 11.75
CA LEU A 150 -1.64 10.82 11.35
C LEU A 150 -2.24 9.46 10.99
N PHE A 151 -2.03 9.03 9.75
CA PHE A 151 -2.47 7.75 9.21
C PHE A 151 -1.27 6.90 8.82
N VAL A 152 -1.27 5.63 9.22
CA VAL A 152 -0.21 4.66 8.93
C VAL A 152 -0.50 3.98 7.58
N LEU A 153 0.42 4.08 6.61
CA LEU A 153 0.37 3.36 5.33
C LEU A 153 1.12 2.03 5.39
N GLY A 154 2.15 1.92 6.22
CA GLY A 154 2.96 0.72 6.32
C GLY A 154 2.14 -0.50 6.73
N GLN A 155 2.56 -1.69 6.28
CA GLN A 155 1.96 -2.95 6.71
C GLN A 155 2.31 -3.20 8.17
N THR A 156 1.30 -3.25 9.04
CA THR A 156 1.47 -3.47 10.48
C THR A 156 1.50 -4.96 10.82
N PHE A 157 2.02 -5.30 12.00
CA PHE A 157 1.93 -6.68 12.52
C PHE A 157 0.46 -7.13 12.63
N GLN A 158 -0.45 -6.22 12.96
CA GLN A 158 -1.88 -6.52 13.05
C GLN A 158 -2.47 -6.96 11.70
N ASN A 159 -2.06 -6.33 10.58
CA ASN A 159 -2.52 -6.76 9.25
C ASN A 159 -2.11 -8.20 8.97
N THR A 160 -0.84 -8.50 9.20
CA THR A 160 -0.28 -9.84 8.98
C THR A 160 -0.91 -10.87 9.90
N ALA A 161 -0.99 -10.58 11.20
CA ALA A 161 -1.56 -11.47 12.19
C ALA A 161 -3.05 -11.77 11.92
N ASN A 162 -3.87 -10.74 11.61
CA ASN A 162 -5.29 -10.93 11.26
C ASN A 162 -5.45 -11.86 10.06
N ARG A 163 -4.67 -11.63 9.01
CA ARG A 163 -4.76 -12.43 7.78
C ARG A 163 -4.39 -13.90 8.03
N LEU A 164 -3.32 -14.13 8.79
CA LEU A 164 -2.82 -15.48 9.07
C LEU A 164 -3.69 -16.22 10.09
N ALA A 165 -4.13 -15.55 11.17
CA ALA A 165 -5.01 -16.15 12.15
C ALA A 165 -6.38 -16.52 11.54
N GLY A 166 -6.96 -15.62 10.70
CA GLY A 166 -8.19 -15.92 9.99
C GLY A 166 -8.05 -17.10 9.02
N TYR A 167 -6.92 -17.19 8.33
CA TYR A 167 -6.63 -18.34 7.48
C TYR A 167 -6.45 -19.62 8.29
N ALA A 168 -5.67 -19.57 9.39
CA ALA A 168 -5.38 -20.71 10.24
C ALA A 168 -6.68 -21.33 10.83
N VAL A 169 -7.53 -20.50 11.43
CA VAL A 169 -8.81 -20.95 11.99
C VAL A 169 -9.71 -21.54 10.90
N GLY A 170 -9.71 -20.97 9.70
CA GLY A 170 -10.44 -21.51 8.55
C GLY A 170 -9.86 -22.83 8.00
N GLN A 171 -8.68 -23.26 8.48
CA GLN A 171 -8.05 -24.56 8.19
C GLN A 171 -8.05 -25.48 9.44
N ASP A 172 -8.93 -25.21 10.42
CA ASP A 172 -9.05 -25.95 11.68
C ASP A 172 -7.79 -25.88 12.59
N VAL A 173 -6.87 -24.93 12.32
CA VAL A 173 -5.69 -24.65 13.14
C VAL A 173 -6.04 -23.49 14.09
N SER A 174 -6.49 -23.81 15.29
CA SER A 174 -7.13 -22.83 16.18
C SER A 174 -6.44 -22.63 17.53
N ARG A 175 -5.61 -23.60 17.98
CA ARG A 175 -4.84 -23.51 19.24
C ARG A 175 -3.40 -23.15 18.93
N ILE A 176 -3.03 -21.89 19.16
CA ILE A 176 -1.77 -21.30 18.68
C ILE A 176 -0.89 -20.92 19.86
N VAL A 177 0.38 -21.28 19.80
CA VAL A 177 1.43 -20.78 20.72
C VAL A 177 2.22 -19.68 20.01
N ALA A 178 2.34 -18.50 20.62
CA ALA A 178 3.16 -17.41 20.11
C ALA A 178 4.60 -17.51 20.65
N VAL A 179 5.58 -17.45 19.76
CA VAL A 179 7.01 -17.38 20.12
C VAL A 179 7.57 -16.04 19.69
N TYR A 180 8.07 -15.25 20.63
CA TYR A 180 8.45 -13.86 20.37
C TYR A 180 9.73 -13.45 21.09
N SER A 181 10.51 -12.56 20.48
CA SER A 181 11.68 -11.96 21.11
C SER A 181 11.28 -11.01 22.23
N ASP A 182 12.00 -11.04 23.36
CA ASP A 182 11.74 -10.14 24.49
C ASP A 182 12.31 -8.74 24.24
N ASN A 183 11.84 -8.11 23.19
CA ASN A 183 12.08 -6.72 22.84
C ASN A 183 10.78 -6.03 22.43
N LEU A 184 10.81 -4.73 22.16
CA LEU A 184 9.61 -3.97 21.80
C LEU A 184 8.89 -4.57 20.59
N ALA A 185 9.62 -4.90 19.52
CA ALA A 185 9.02 -5.43 18.30
C ALA A 185 8.37 -6.80 18.53
N GLY A 186 9.04 -7.70 19.26
CA GLY A 186 8.48 -9.01 19.59
C GLY A 186 7.23 -8.92 20.48
N ARG A 187 7.22 -8.04 21.47
CA ARG A 187 6.04 -7.79 22.32
C ARG A 187 4.87 -7.20 21.54
N LEU A 188 5.12 -6.26 20.62
CA LEU A 188 4.07 -5.74 19.71
C LEU A 188 3.56 -6.82 18.76
N GLY A 189 4.44 -7.67 18.25
CA GLY A 189 4.06 -8.81 17.42
C GLY A 189 3.20 -9.82 18.19
N ARG A 190 3.60 -10.19 19.41
CA ARG A 190 2.81 -11.07 20.30
C ARG A 190 1.41 -10.48 20.57
N THR A 191 1.32 -9.19 20.88
CA THR A 191 0.03 -8.51 21.08
C THR A 191 -0.85 -8.56 19.84
N ALA A 192 -0.27 -8.34 18.65
CA ALA A 192 -0.99 -8.45 17.39
C ALA A 192 -1.51 -9.88 17.13
N ILE A 193 -0.70 -10.90 17.44
CA ILE A 193 -1.09 -12.32 17.33
C ILE A 193 -2.26 -12.62 18.26
N ASP A 194 -2.17 -12.24 19.54
CA ASP A 194 -3.20 -12.44 20.56
C ASP A 194 -4.56 -11.87 20.09
N GLN A 195 -4.56 -10.59 19.71
CA GLN A 195 -5.76 -9.91 19.22
C GLN A 195 -6.32 -10.55 17.93
N ALA A 196 -5.45 -10.98 17.05
CA ALA A 196 -5.84 -11.58 15.78
C ALA A 196 -6.46 -12.97 15.98
N VAL A 197 -5.85 -13.80 16.82
CA VAL A 197 -6.33 -15.14 17.15
C VAL A 197 -7.71 -15.04 17.82
N ALA A 198 -7.85 -14.20 18.84
CA ALA A 198 -9.12 -13.98 19.53
C ALA A 198 -10.22 -13.46 18.59
N ARG A 199 -9.90 -12.49 17.71
CA ARG A 199 -10.86 -11.92 16.74
C ARG A 199 -11.39 -12.96 15.76
N ASN A 200 -10.58 -13.93 15.39
CA ASN A 200 -10.94 -14.96 14.42
C ASN A 200 -11.51 -16.25 15.09
N GLY A 201 -11.74 -16.24 16.40
CA GLY A 201 -12.34 -17.37 17.11
C GLY A 201 -11.35 -18.50 17.46
N GLY A 202 -10.06 -18.25 17.35
CA GLY A 202 -9.01 -19.15 17.83
C GLY A 202 -8.68 -18.92 19.30
N THR A 203 -7.74 -19.70 19.82
CA THR A 203 -7.23 -19.62 21.19
C THR A 203 -5.72 -19.40 21.16
N LEU A 204 -5.23 -18.31 21.76
CA LEU A 204 -3.82 -18.21 22.10
C LEU A 204 -3.56 -19.13 23.29
N ALA A 205 -3.12 -20.37 23.01
CA ALA A 205 -2.93 -21.43 23.99
C ALA A 205 -1.77 -21.12 24.94
N GLY A 206 -0.76 -20.40 24.44
CA GLY A 206 0.36 -19.98 25.24
C GLY A 206 1.24 -18.97 24.52
N SER A 207 2.21 -18.41 25.24
CA SER A 207 3.21 -17.56 24.63
C SER A 207 4.57 -17.69 25.33
N VAL A 208 5.64 -17.85 24.56
CA VAL A 208 7.00 -18.02 25.04
C VAL A 208 7.88 -16.88 24.53
N ALA A 209 8.46 -16.14 25.48
CA ALA A 209 9.45 -15.11 25.19
C ALA A 209 10.85 -15.75 25.08
N TYR A 210 11.69 -15.20 24.19
CA TYR A 210 13.11 -15.54 24.18
C TYR A 210 13.96 -14.27 24.16
N GLU A 211 15.11 -14.32 24.83
CA GLU A 211 16.10 -13.26 24.72
C GLU A 211 16.64 -13.20 23.29
N PHE A 212 16.82 -11.98 22.75
CA PHE A 212 17.30 -11.78 21.38
C PHE A 212 18.81 -12.05 21.27
N SER A 213 19.17 -13.31 21.51
CA SER A 213 20.51 -13.87 21.43
C SER A 213 20.45 -15.33 20.97
N GLN A 214 21.58 -15.90 20.55
CA GLN A 214 21.65 -17.32 20.19
C GLN A 214 21.33 -18.21 21.39
N GLU A 215 21.91 -17.90 22.56
CA GLU A 215 21.68 -18.63 23.79
C GLU A 215 20.21 -18.56 24.23
N GLY A 216 19.58 -17.36 24.16
CA GLY A 216 18.17 -17.20 24.49
C GLY A 216 17.23 -18.00 23.60
N VAL A 217 17.59 -18.23 22.32
CA VAL A 217 16.82 -19.14 21.45
C VAL A 217 16.96 -20.59 21.92
N LEU A 218 18.19 -21.05 22.26
CA LEU A 218 18.42 -22.41 22.73
C LEU A 218 17.68 -22.67 24.06
N ASP A 219 17.74 -21.73 24.98
CA ASP A 219 17.08 -21.81 26.31
C ASP A 219 15.55 -21.80 26.21
N ALA A 220 14.99 -21.18 25.17
CA ALA A 220 13.55 -21.13 24.98
C ALA A 220 12.95 -22.44 24.42
N VAL A 221 13.72 -23.27 23.69
CA VAL A 221 13.20 -24.48 23.02
C VAL A 221 12.50 -25.45 23.98
N PRO A 222 13.04 -25.80 25.18
CA PRO A 222 12.34 -26.65 26.12
C PRO A 222 11.00 -26.06 26.57
N SER A 223 10.94 -24.76 26.87
CA SER A 223 9.72 -24.07 27.27
C SER A 223 8.67 -24.02 26.13
N ILE A 224 9.12 -23.87 24.90
CA ILE A 224 8.23 -23.93 23.71
C ILE A 224 7.63 -25.34 23.62
N ARG A 225 8.45 -26.39 23.73
CA ARG A 225 7.97 -27.78 23.69
C ARG A 225 6.96 -28.06 24.80
N ASP A 226 7.31 -27.74 26.03
CA ASP A 226 6.43 -27.99 27.18
C ASP A 226 5.10 -27.26 27.06
N THR A 227 5.11 -26.00 26.55
CA THR A 227 3.89 -25.22 26.29
C THR A 227 3.04 -25.85 25.20
N VAL A 228 3.64 -26.25 24.08
CA VAL A 228 2.94 -26.90 22.95
C VAL A 228 2.29 -28.20 23.39
N GLU A 229 2.99 -29.03 24.17
CA GLU A 229 2.50 -30.33 24.65
C GLU A 229 1.39 -30.17 25.68
N THR A 230 1.60 -29.33 26.70
CA THR A 230 0.63 -29.09 27.77
C THR A 230 -0.68 -28.50 27.23
N GLU A 231 -0.55 -27.55 26.33
CA GLU A 231 -1.71 -26.85 25.75
C GLU A 231 -2.29 -27.55 24.51
N SER A 232 -1.70 -28.67 24.08
CA SER A 232 -2.11 -29.38 22.87
C SER A 232 -2.26 -28.43 21.67
N ALA A 233 -1.20 -27.65 21.39
CA ALA A 233 -1.25 -26.62 20.35
C ALA A 233 -1.18 -27.24 18.94
N ASP A 234 -1.91 -26.61 18.00
CA ASP A 234 -1.94 -26.98 16.58
C ASP A 234 -0.82 -26.28 15.79
N ALA A 235 -0.40 -25.10 16.29
CA ALA A 235 0.55 -24.25 15.57
C ALA A 235 1.47 -23.45 16.49
N ILE A 236 2.62 -23.06 15.91
CA ILE A 236 3.55 -22.09 16.49
C ILE A 236 3.55 -20.84 15.59
N PHE A 237 3.22 -19.69 16.16
CA PHE A 237 3.29 -18.41 15.49
C PHE A 237 4.57 -17.65 15.89
N LEU A 238 5.50 -17.54 14.95
CA LEU A 238 6.83 -16.98 15.15
C LEU A 238 6.86 -15.49 14.79
N THR A 239 7.38 -14.64 15.70
CA THR A 239 7.70 -13.25 15.36
C THR A 239 9.09 -13.09 14.77
N SER A 240 9.92 -14.14 14.80
CA SER A 240 11.31 -14.15 14.35
C SER A 240 11.43 -13.89 12.85
N THR A 241 12.55 -13.22 12.49
CA THR A 241 12.90 -12.89 11.11
C THR A 241 14.12 -13.67 10.65
N THR A 242 14.39 -13.69 9.35
CA THR A 242 15.59 -14.33 8.77
C THR A 242 16.89 -13.70 9.25
N ALA A 243 16.90 -12.38 9.44
CA ALA A 243 18.06 -11.67 10.02
C ALA A 243 18.20 -11.86 11.54
N GLY A 244 17.21 -12.50 12.18
CA GLY A 244 17.19 -12.77 13.62
C GLY A 244 17.20 -14.28 13.90
N ALA A 245 16.26 -14.72 14.73
CA ALA A 245 16.24 -16.08 15.29
C ALA A 245 15.59 -17.14 14.37
N LEU A 246 14.95 -16.77 13.25
CA LEU A 246 14.24 -17.72 12.40
C LEU A 246 15.13 -18.88 11.91
N PRO A 247 16.37 -18.64 11.41
CA PRO A 247 17.22 -19.75 10.98
C PRO A 247 17.49 -20.78 12.10
N LEU A 248 17.70 -20.30 13.31
CA LEU A 248 17.98 -21.16 14.47
C LEU A 248 16.72 -21.92 14.89
N PHE A 249 15.56 -21.27 14.99
CA PHE A 249 14.30 -21.95 15.29
C PHE A 249 13.92 -22.96 14.19
N SER A 250 14.17 -22.66 12.93
CA SER A 250 13.86 -23.55 11.81
C SER A 250 14.66 -24.87 11.86
N GLN A 251 15.80 -24.89 12.53
CA GLN A 251 16.61 -26.06 12.80
C GLN A 251 16.23 -26.71 14.13
N MET A 252 16.23 -25.94 15.22
CA MET A 252 16.11 -26.45 16.56
C MET A 252 14.73 -27.03 16.89
N LEU A 253 13.65 -26.44 16.40
CA LEU A 253 12.29 -26.93 16.69
C LEU A 253 12.07 -28.34 16.13
N PRO A 254 12.39 -28.65 14.85
CA PRO A 254 12.31 -30.02 14.34
C PRO A 254 13.16 -31.01 15.08
N GLU A 255 14.42 -30.65 15.44
CA GLU A 255 15.33 -31.50 16.20
C GLU A 255 14.81 -31.85 17.60
N ASN A 256 13.86 -31.04 18.14
CA ASN A 256 13.23 -31.27 19.44
C ASN A 256 11.79 -31.80 19.35
N GLY A 257 11.42 -32.42 18.23
CA GLY A 257 10.12 -33.06 18.04
C GLY A 257 8.95 -32.12 17.78
N LEU A 258 9.24 -30.85 17.44
CA LEU A 258 8.27 -29.82 17.08
C LEU A 258 8.31 -29.51 15.57
N GLY A 259 8.55 -30.52 14.73
CA GLY A 259 8.69 -30.37 13.29
C GLY A 259 7.39 -29.99 12.56
N PRO A 260 7.50 -29.51 11.31
CA PRO A 260 6.36 -29.08 10.50
C PRO A 260 5.42 -30.23 10.08
N ASP A 261 5.81 -31.48 10.31
CA ASP A 261 4.99 -32.67 10.17
C ASP A 261 3.96 -32.82 11.30
N ARG A 262 4.21 -32.19 12.45
CA ARG A 262 3.35 -32.25 13.64
C ARG A 262 2.63 -30.90 13.90
N LEU A 263 3.26 -29.79 13.62
CA LEU A 263 2.82 -28.44 13.98
C LEU A 263 2.84 -27.51 12.77
N GLN A 264 1.79 -26.71 12.61
CA GLN A 264 1.80 -25.66 11.61
C GLN A 264 2.69 -24.50 12.05
N TYR A 265 3.71 -24.17 11.28
CA TYR A 265 4.48 -22.95 11.52
C TYR A 265 3.83 -21.77 10.80
N ILE A 266 3.73 -20.65 11.52
CA ILE A 266 3.17 -19.41 11.00
C ILE A 266 4.17 -18.29 11.28
N GLY A 267 4.51 -17.51 10.23
CA GLY A 267 5.48 -16.42 10.33
C GLY A 267 4.81 -15.05 10.30
N LEU A 268 5.05 -14.24 11.34
CA LEU A 268 4.63 -12.84 11.33
C LEU A 268 5.45 -12.00 10.36
N ALA A 269 6.70 -12.38 10.11
CA ALA A 269 7.56 -11.82 9.09
C ALA A 269 7.34 -12.49 7.73
N ARG A 270 7.73 -11.82 6.66
CA ARG A 270 7.80 -12.42 5.32
C ARG A 270 8.95 -13.44 5.27
N TRP A 271 8.66 -14.60 4.74
CA TRP A 271 9.65 -15.67 4.57
C TRP A 271 10.17 -15.82 3.13
N ASP A 272 9.62 -15.06 2.21
CA ASP A 272 10.11 -14.97 0.83
C ASP A 272 11.20 -13.89 0.64
N THR A 273 11.51 -13.14 1.69
CA THR A 273 12.48 -12.05 1.65
C THR A 273 13.32 -12.04 2.94
N PRO A 274 14.64 -12.20 2.88
CA PRO A 274 15.45 -12.42 1.68
C PRO A 274 15.28 -13.85 1.10
N PRO A 275 15.62 -14.10 -0.18
CA PRO A 275 15.38 -15.38 -0.84
C PRO A 275 16.05 -16.59 -0.16
N GLN A 276 17.14 -16.39 0.58
CA GLN A 276 17.84 -17.43 1.33
C GLN A 276 16.94 -18.09 2.39
N THR A 277 15.89 -17.40 2.86
CA THR A 277 14.92 -17.98 3.80
C THR A 277 14.24 -19.21 3.23
N LEU A 278 14.01 -19.25 1.91
CA LEU A 278 13.31 -20.34 1.24
C LEU A 278 14.01 -21.69 1.42
N GLN A 279 15.31 -21.70 1.69
CA GLN A 279 16.14 -22.90 1.84
C GLN A 279 16.15 -23.45 3.28
N LEU A 280 15.57 -22.73 4.24
CA LEU A 280 15.53 -23.19 5.63
C LEU A 280 14.58 -24.39 5.77
N PRO A 281 14.99 -25.50 6.44
CA PRO A 281 14.16 -26.70 6.51
C PRO A 281 12.85 -26.50 7.26
N GLY A 282 12.87 -25.78 8.38
CA GLY A 282 11.70 -25.57 9.22
C GLY A 282 10.67 -24.58 8.66
N VAL A 283 10.93 -23.90 7.55
CA VAL A 283 9.94 -23.02 6.91
C VAL A 283 9.15 -23.73 5.80
N GLN A 284 9.59 -24.93 5.40
CA GLN A 284 8.86 -25.72 4.40
C GLN A 284 7.47 -26.10 4.94
N GLY A 285 6.42 -25.86 4.16
CA GLY A 285 5.03 -26.03 4.59
C GLY A 285 4.49 -24.92 5.51
N GLY A 286 5.34 -24.05 6.05
CA GLY A 286 4.93 -22.96 6.93
C GLY A 286 4.18 -21.83 6.19
N TRP A 287 3.36 -21.09 6.93
CA TRP A 287 2.51 -20.04 6.38
C TRP A 287 3.04 -18.65 6.70
N PHE A 288 2.97 -17.76 5.73
CA PHE A 288 3.28 -16.34 5.92
C PHE A 288 2.38 -15.48 5.02
N ALA A 289 2.26 -14.20 5.36
CA ALA A 289 1.48 -13.27 4.55
C ALA A 289 2.39 -12.36 3.72
N MET A 290 1.94 -12.05 2.51
CA MET A 290 2.65 -11.17 1.59
C MET A 290 1.68 -10.26 0.83
N PRO A 291 2.14 -9.13 0.28
CA PRO A 291 1.36 -8.32 -0.65
C PRO A 291 0.84 -9.13 -1.84
N ASP A 292 -0.16 -8.60 -2.56
CA ASP A 292 -0.66 -9.23 -3.79
C ASP A 292 0.51 -9.48 -4.76
N PRO A 293 0.91 -10.74 -5.01
CA PRO A 293 2.12 -11.05 -5.78
C PRO A 293 2.03 -10.56 -7.22
N ASN A 294 0.84 -10.59 -7.83
CA ASN A 294 0.67 -10.17 -9.21
C ASN A 294 0.79 -8.64 -9.37
N ARG A 295 0.26 -7.88 -8.41
CA ARG A 295 0.37 -6.42 -8.40
C ARG A 295 1.79 -5.99 -8.10
N SER A 296 2.42 -6.59 -7.08
CA SER A 296 3.79 -6.32 -6.70
C SER A 296 4.78 -6.65 -7.83
N ALA A 297 4.63 -7.78 -8.51
CA ALA A 297 5.50 -8.14 -9.63
C ALA A 297 5.36 -7.16 -10.81
N ARG A 298 4.14 -6.74 -11.15
CA ARG A 298 3.92 -5.72 -12.19
C ARG A 298 4.56 -4.38 -11.83
N PHE A 299 4.42 -3.95 -10.57
CA PHE A 299 5.07 -2.72 -10.10
C PHE A 299 6.60 -2.83 -10.21
N GLN A 300 7.19 -3.92 -9.71
CA GLN A 300 8.63 -4.16 -9.74
C GLN A 300 9.17 -4.16 -11.18
N SER A 301 8.50 -4.86 -12.10
CA SER A 301 8.89 -4.89 -13.51
C SER A 301 8.84 -3.50 -14.17
N ARG A 302 7.78 -2.73 -13.92
CA ARG A 302 7.65 -1.37 -14.44
C ARG A 302 8.70 -0.44 -13.84
N PHE A 303 8.94 -0.53 -12.55
CA PHE A 303 9.95 0.26 -11.85
C PHE A 303 11.35 -0.05 -12.40
N GLN A 304 11.69 -1.33 -12.53
CA GLN A 304 12.97 -1.76 -13.10
C GLN A 304 13.15 -1.28 -14.53
N SER A 305 12.10 -1.32 -15.35
CA SER A 305 12.14 -0.81 -16.73
C SER A 305 12.37 0.71 -16.77
N ALA A 306 11.81 1.45 -15.83
CA ALA A 306 11.91 2.92 -15.79
C ALA A 306 13.22 3.41 -15.14
N HIS A 307 13.75 2.69 -14.14
CA HIS A 307 14.86 3.17 -13.29
C HIS A 307 16.09 2.27 -13.29
N GLY A 308 16.07 1.12 -13.99
CA GLY A 308 17.21 0.21 -14.15
C GLY A 308 17.55 -0.64 -12.92
N SER A 309 16.76 -0.56 -11.83
CA SER A 309 16.99 -1.30 -10.60
C SER A 309 15.69 -1.85 -10.02
N THR A 310 15.79 -2.92 -9.23
CA THR A 310 14.66 -3.43 -8.44
C THR A 310 14.36 -2.45 -7.30
N PRO A 311 13.10 -2.03 -7.10
CA PRO A 311 12.76 -1.09 -6.03
C PRO A 311 12.92 -1.74 -4.66
N HIS A 312 13.25 -0.93 -3.66
CA HIS A 312 13.14 -1.35 -2.27
C HIS A 312 11.69 -1.79 -1.95
N PRO A 313 11.46 -2.83 -1.14
CA PRO A 313 10.11 -3.34 -0.83
C PRO A 313 9.11 -2.30 -0.31
N LEU A 314 9.59 -1.24 0.35
CA LEU A 314 8.75 -0.16 0.85
C LEU A 314 8.39 0.89 -0.21
N ALA A 315 9.04 0.92 -1.36
CA ALA A 315 8.81 1.94 -2.39
C ALA A 315 7.34 2.02 -2.85
N GLY A 316 6.68 0.86 -2.92
CA GLY A 316 5.25 0.78 -3.26
C GLY A 316 4.31 1.56 -2.34
N LEU A 317 4.73 1.89 -1.10
CA LEU A 317 3.93 2.71 -0.19
C LEU A 317 3.76 4.16 -0.69
N ALA A 318 4.81 4.71 -1.29
CA ALA A 318 4.73 6.05 -1.87
C ALA A 318 3.80 6.07 -3.09
N TYR A 319 3.87 5.04 -3.93
CA TYR A 319 2.90 4.85 -5.02
C TYR A 319 1.47 4.75 -4.49
N ASP A 320 1.22 3.89 -3.48
CA ASP A 320 -0.09 3.68 -2.87
C ASP A 320 -0.65 5.00 -2.31
N GLY A 321 0.18 5.80 -1.63
CA GLY A 321 -0.22 7.09 -1.07
C GLY A 321 -0.65 8.10 -2.15
N ILE A 322 0.14 8.25 -3.22
CA ILE A 322 -0.22 9.11 -4.37
C ILE A 322 -1.46 8.60 -5.09
N ALA A 323 -1.58 7.30 -5.31
CA ALA A 323 -2.76 6.71 -5.95
C ALA A 323 -4.05 6.95 -5.15
N ALA A 324 -3.98 6.87 -3.81
CA ALA A 324 -5.10 7.19 -2.93
C ALA A 324 -5.50 8.67 -3.04
N VAL A 325 -4.53 9.59 -2.98
CA VAL A 325 -4.77 11.03 -3.15
C VAL A 325 -5.40 11.30 -4.53
N GLY A 326 -4.84 10.73 -5.59
CA GLY A 326 -5.39 10.87 -6.95
C GLY A 326 -6.83 10.36 -7.07
N ALA A 327 -7.14 9.23 -6.44
CA ALA A 327 -8.50 8.68 -6.43
C ALA A 327 -9.49 9.61 -5.71
N LEU A 328 -9.11 10.20 -4.58
CA LEU A 328 -9.94 11.15 -3.83
C LEU A 328 -10.18 12.44 -4.61
N VAL A 329 -9.14 13.00 -5.22
CA VAL A 329 -9.26 14.21 -6.03
C VAL A 329 -10.14 13.96 -7.27
N LYS A 330 -9.94 12.81 -7.93
CA LYS A 330 -10.74 12.42 -9.12
C LYS A 330 -12.21 12.25 -8.81
N SER A 331 -12.54 11.66 -7.65
CA SER A 331 -13.93 11.46 -7.22
C SER A 331 -14.58 12.71 -6.61
N GLY A 332 -13.83 13.82 -6.48
CA GLY A 332 -14.31 15.04 -5.83
C GLY A 332 -14.43 14.93 -4.31
N GLN A 333 -13.88 13.87 -3.72
CA GLN A 333 -13.78 13.73 -2.28
C GLN A 333 -12.61 14.56 -1.76
N GLY A 334 -12.78 15.17 -0.59
CA GLY A 334 -11.73 15.94 0.04
C GLY A 334 -10.60 15.06 0.59
N LEU A 335 -9.41 15.65 0.78
CA LEU A 335 -8.25 14.99 1.41
C LEU A 335 -8.33 14.99 2.94
N GLY A 336 -9.50 15.34 3.50
CA GLY A 336 -9.77 15.25 4.93
C GLY A 336 -10.02 13.82 5.39
N ARG A 337 -10.17 13.65 6.72
CA ARG A 337 -10.37 12.34 7.37
C ARG A 337 -11.51 11.52 6.70
N ALA A 338 -12.64 12.12 6.40
CA ALA A 338 -13.80 11.42 5.82
C ALA A 338 -13.46 10.78 4.46
N GLY A 339 -12.76 11.48 3.57
CA GLY A 339 -12.30 10.95 2.31
C GLY A 339 -11.26 9.85 2.49
N LEU A 340 -10.27 10.07 3.36
CA LEU A 340 -9.20 9.12 3.63
C LEU A 340 -9.71 7.80 4.22
N THR A 341 -10.74 7.84 5.09
CA THR A 341 -11.26 6.66 5.81
C THR A 341 -12.49 6.05 5.14
N GLN A 342 -12.70 6.28 3.84
CA GLN A 342 -13.81 5.67 3.09
C GLN A 342 -13.78 4.13 3.19
N SER A 343 -14.95 3.51 3.36
CA SER A 343 -15.07 2.07 3.58
C SER A 343 -14.62 1.22 2.39
N ALA A 344 -14.75 1.73 1.17
CA ALA A 344 -14.31 1.08 -0.05
C ALA A 344 -12.78 0.93 -0.13
N GLY A 345 -12.03 1.80 0.59
CA GLY A 345 -10.57 1.82 0.55
C GLY A 345 -10.00 2.21 -0.82
N PHE A 346 -8.78 1.79 -1.07
CA PHE A 346 -7.98 2.13 -2.24
C PHE A 346 -7.34 0.90 -2.85
N LYS A 347 -7.00 0.98 -4.13
CA LYS A 347 -6.25 -0.05 -4.85
C LYS A 347 -4.82 0.44 -5.07
N GLY A 348 -3.86 -0.25 -4.46
CA GLY A 348 -2.44 0.05 -4.61
C GLY A 348 -1.66 -1.03 -5.37
N VAL A 349 -0.35 -0.84 -5.47
CA VAL A 349 0.57 -1.81 -6.10
C VAL A 349 0.87 -3.00 -5.19
N ASN A 350 0.65 -2.85 -3.88
CA ASN A 350 0.79 -3.93 -2.90
C ASN A 350 -0.52 -4.69 -2.61
N GLY A 351 -1.63 -4.32 -3.24
CA GLY A 351 -2.96 -4.85 -2.99
C GLY A 351 -3.96 -3.75 -2.62
N VAL A 352 -5.14 -4.14 -2.15
CA VAL A 352 -6.12 -3.21 -1.62
C VAL A 352 -5.76 -2.80 -0.20
N PHE A 353 -6.05 -1.55 0.15
CA PHE A 353 -5.90 -1.05 1.52
C PHE A 353 -6.97 -0.02 1.85
N ARG A 354 -7.26 0.13 3.14
CA ARG A 354 -8.08 1.25 3.64
C ARG A 354 -7.49 1.79 4.92
N LEU A 355 -7.67 3.08 5.12
CA LEU A 355 -7.32 3.77 6.36
C LEU A 355 -8.53 3.74 7.29
N ARG A 356 -8.29 3.61 8.57
CA ARG A 356 -9.32 3.53 9.60
C ARG A 356 -9.47 4.86 10.33
N PRO A 357 -10.62 5.12 10.96
CA PRO A 357 -10.81 6.35 11.74
C PRO A 357 -9.83 6.53 12.91
N ASP A 358 -9.23 5.46 13.41
CA ASP A 358 -8.19 5.49 14.44
C ASP A 358 -6.78 5.81 13.90
N GLY A 359 -6.64 6.05 12.58
CA GLY A 359 -5.38 6.31 11.90
C GLY A 359 -4.61 5.05 11.52
N THR A 360 -5.05 3.85 11.93
CA THR A 360 -4.48 2.58 11.48
C THR A 360 -4.96 2.22 10.07
N ASN A 361 -4.52 1.09 9.57
CA ASN A 361 -4.96 0.61 8.26
C ASN A 361 -5.40 -0.86 8.27
N GLU A 362 -6.04 -1.27 7.21
CA GLU A 362 -6.23 -2.66 6.81
C GLU A 362 -5.65 -2.87 5.41
N ARG A 363 -4.99 -4.01 5.19
CA ARG A 363 -4.38 -4.39 3.91
C ARG A 363 -4.82 -5.78 3.49
N GLY A 364 -5.18 -5.93 2.22
CA GLY A 364 -5.45 -7.22 1.61
C GLY A 364 -4.13 -7.93 1.30
N LEU A 365 -3.85 -9.00 2.06
CA LEU A 365 -2.64 -9.79 1.91
C LEU A 365 -2.96 -11.20 1.38
N ALA A 366 -2.08 -11.75 0.56
CA ALA A 366 -2.11 -13.18 0.22
C ALA A 366 -1.53 -14.00 1.38
N VAL A 367 -2.00 -15.24 1.52
CA VAL A 367 -1.33 -16.25 2.36
C VAL A 367 -0.54 -17.16 1.44
N ALA A 368 0.71 -17.37 1.77
CA ALA A 368 1.65 -18.20 1.03
C ALA A 368 2.28 -19.26 1.92
N THR A 369 2.82 -20.28 1.29
CA THR A 369 3.68 -21.29 1.89
C THR A 369 4.97 -21.43 1.09
N ILE A 370 5.93 -22.15 1.65
CA ILE A 370 7.16 -22.54 0.97
C ILE A 370 7.12 -24.06 0.71
N GLU A 371 7.20 -24.45 -0.56
CA GLU A 371 7.27 -25.85 -0.98
C GLU A 371 8.41 -26.01 -1.99
N ASN A 372 9.30 -26.94 -1.72
CA ASN A 372 10.48 -27.18 -2.56
C ASN A 372 11.30 -25.89 -2.81
N GLU A 373 11.54 -25.12 -1.74
CA GLU A 373 12.27 -23.84 -1.79
C GLU A 373 11.61 -22.77 -2.67
N ALA A 374 10.34 -22.92 -3.00
CA ALA A 374 9.58 -21.97 -3.81
C ALA A 374 8.30 -21.50 -3.09
N VAL A 375 7.92 -20.27 -3.36
CA VAL A 375 6.68 -19.69 -2.81
C VAL A 375 5.48 -20.22 -3.58
N ARG A 376 4.50 -20.75 -2.84
CA ARG A 376 3.18 -21.13 -3.37
C ARG A 376 2.08 -20.35 -2.65
N ILE A 377 1.17 -19.77 -3.42
CA ILE A 377 0.01 -19.04 -2.86
C ILE A 377 -1.06 -20.04 -2.44
N LEU A 378 -1.44 -20.00 -1.16
CA LEU A 378 -2.52 -20.80 -0.57
C LEU A 378 -3.86 -20.09 -0.65
N SER A 379 -3.85 -18.78 -0.39
CA SER A 379 -5.04 -17.95 -0.44
C SER A 379 -4.70 -16.59 -1.07
N PRO A 380 -5.31 -16.23 -2.20
CA PRO A 380 -4.99 -14.98 -2.89
C PRO A 380 -5.32 -13.76 -2.03
N ALA A 381 -4.69 -12.63 -2.35
CA ALA A 381 -5.02 -11.35 -1.73
C ALA A 381 -6.45 -10.91 -2.11
N PRO A 382 -7.25 -10.43 -1.16
CA PRO A 382 -8.58 -9.88 -1.45
C PRO A 382 -8.51 -8.72 -2.45
N GLN A 383 -9.52 -8.60 -3.30
CA GLN A 383 -9.58 -7.54 -4.32
C GLN A 383 -10.47 -6.35 -3.92
N GLY A 384 -11.08 -6.39 -2.73
CA GLY A 384 -11.93 -5.35 -2.15
C GLY A 384 -12.31 -5.68 -0.71
N PHE A 385 -12.79 -4.69 0.04
CA PHE A 385 -13.27 -4.84 1.40
C PHE A 385 -14.75 -5.27 1.41
N GLY A 386 -15.10 -6.29 2.20
CA GLY A 386 -16.45 -6.86 2.29
C GLY A 386 -16.55 -8.36 2.00
N GLY A 387 -15.42 -9.02 1.72
CA GLY A 387 -15.32 -10.48 1.59
C GLY A 387 -14.57 -11.13 2.77
N ALA A 388 -14.61 -12.48 2.85
CA ALA A 388 -13.76 -13.23 3.76
C ALA A 388 -12.27 -12.96 3.48
N GLY A 389 -11.47 -12.73 4.50
CA GLY A 389 -10.01 -12.55 4.36
C GLY A 389 -9.45 -11.23 4.91
N PHE A 390 -10.21 -10.51 5.74
CA PHE A 390 -9.75 -9.35 6.51
C PHE A 390 -9.87 -9.58 7.99
#